data_b7fbc013c33669fdf4a1633f68c45e7d
#
_entry.id   b7fbc013c33669fdf4a1633f68c45e7d
#
_cell.length_a   1.000
_cell.length_b   1.000
_cell.length_c   1.000
_cell.angle_alpha   90.00
_cell.angle_beta   90.00
_cell.angle_gamma   90.00
#
_symmetry.space_group_name_H-M   'P 1'
#
loop_
_entity.id
_entity.type
_entity.pdbx_description
1 polymer ?
#
loop_
_entity_poly.entity_id
_entity_poly.type
_entity_poly.pdbx_seq_one_letter_code
_entity_poly.pdbx_strand_id
1 'polypeptide(L)'
;MKNTYKVGMISLGCPKNQVDGELLLEKLSENGFQIVQRIEDSDLMIVNTCGFIEDAKREAIETILEVAQYKAAGVISAIVVTGCLAERYQDQVMEEIPEVDAVIGIGANADIVKVCQKALCGVQTNFFPCKELLPLEGERMLSTPAHWAYLKISDGCSNCCSYCAIPGIRGPFRSRPMESVVAEAESLAKRGVKELILIAQDTTLYGKDLYGKYCLAELLRRLVQIDGIRWIRLYYCYPDRITDELIDVIANEDKICPYIDIPLQHCNGDVLRAMNRYGNYDSLRQLISNMRRRIPGLALRTTFMVGFPGETQAQFEELCRFVKEMEFDKMGCFAYSPEEDTPAAEFPNQVPEEEKIARADALMDVQFDVTAAVNQRRVGETYTAVIDGPDSKENTYAGRCYFDSPEIDSNIWIHSAVPLETGSFVQVRVTGTEEYDLLGEYVDEPAQ
;
A
#
# COMPACT_ATOMS: atom_id res chain seq x y z
N MET A 1 33.21 -20.51 -12.16
CA MET A 1 31.97 -19.93 -11.62
C MET A 1 32.35 -19.06 -10.45
N LYS A 2 31.77 -17.85 -10.32
CA LYS A 2 31.88 -17.03 -9.10
C LYS A 2 31.42 -17.85 -7.91
N ASN A 3 32.08 -17.74 -6.75
CA ASN A 3 31.66 -18.44 -5.53
C ASN A 3 30.33 -17.88 -4.95
N THR A 4 29.97 -16.63 -5.29
CA THR A 4 28.75 -15.96 -4.82
C THR A 4 28.36 -14.90 -5.86
N TYR A 5 27.10 -14.90 -6.29
CA TYR A 5 26.55 -13.87 -7.17
C TYR A 5 25.87 -12.78 -6.35
N LYS A 6 25.99 -11.54 -6.83
CA LYS A 6 25.39 -10.37 -6.23
C LYS A 6 24.09 -10.02 -6.96
N VAL A 7 23.00 -9.85 -6.21
CA VAL A 7 21.68 -9.52 -6.73
C VAL A 7 21.17 -8.21 -6.15
N GLY A 8 20.80 -7.30 -7.04
CA GLY A 8 20.04 -6.09 -6.70
C GLY A 8 18.57 -6.26 -7.08
N MET A 9 17.70 -5.51 -6.43
CA MET A 9 16.26 -5.44 -6.75
C MET A 9 15.77 -4.02 -6.74
N ILE A 10 15.00 -3.67 -7.78
CA ILE A 10 14.14 -2.48 -7.79
C ILE A 10 12.71 -2.97 -7.63
N SER A 11 12.02 -2.53 -6.57
CA SER A 11 10.63 -2.91 -6.32
C SER A 11 9.73 -1.70 -6.52
N LEU A 12 8.81 -1.79 -7.47
CA LEU A 12 7.88 -0.74 -7.85
C LEU A 12 6.47 -1.04 -7.36
N GLY A 13 5.67 0.01 -7.22
CA GLY A 13 4.24 -0.07 -6.99
C GLY A 13 3.84 -0.14 -5.50
N CYS A 14 2.94 -1.04 -5.16
CA CYS A 14 2.21 -1.00 -3.89
C CYS A 14 2.85 -1.85 -2.76
N PRO A 15 2.44 -1.64 -1.50
CA PRO A 15 2.93 -2.43 -0.35
C PRO A 15 2.83 -3.96 -0.51
N LYS A 16 1.81 -4.47 -1.24
CA LYS A 16 1.69 -5.92 -1.51
C LYS A 16 2.83 -6.43 -2.37
N ASN A 17 3.20 -5.65 -3.40
CA ASN A 17 4.32 -5.99 -4.28
C ASN A 17 5.67 -5.87 -3.56
N GLN A 18 5.80 -4.91 -2.65
CA GLN A 18 6.98 -4.74 -1.80
C GLN A 18 7.19 -5.97 -0.90
N VAL A 19 6.14 -6.45 -0.21
CA VAL A 19 6.23 -7.67 0.61
C VAL A 19 6.60 -8.89 -0.24
N ASP A 20 6.08 -9.00 -1.47
CA ASP A 20 6.48 -10.07 -2.39
C ASP A 20 7.98 -9.98 -2.71
N GLY A 21 8.51 -8.78 -2.99
CA GLY A 21 9.93 -8.52 -3.23
C GLY A 21 10.82 -8.89 -2.01
N GLU A 22 10.38 -8.54 -0.80
CA GLU A 22 11.10 -8.86 0.43
C GLU A 22 11.22 -10.38 0.66
N LEU A 23 10.17 -11.14 0.34
CA LEU A 23 10.20 -12.62 0.35
C LEU A 23 11.18 -13.19 -0.68
N LEU A 24 11.23 -12.59 -1.89
CA LEU A 24 12.18 -13.00 -2.93
C LEU A 24 13.62 -12.76 -2.51
N LEU A 25 13.92 -11.59 -1.92
CA LEU A 25 15.27 -11.25 -1.46
C LEU A 25 15.76 -12.21 -0.37
N GLU A 26 14.93 -12.52 0.63
CA GLU A 26 15.27 -13.48 1.67
C GLU A 26 15.58 -14.87 1.08
N LYS A 27 14.72 -15.35 0.21
CA LYS A 27 14.89 -16.64 -0.44
C LYS A 27 16.21 -16.71 -1.26
N LEU A 28 16.57 -15.64 -1.92
CA LEU A 28 17.85 -15.55 -2.64
C LEU A 28 19.02 -15.54 -1.66
N SER A 29 18.94 -14.79 -0.57
CA SER A 29 19.95 -14.74 0.49
C SER A 29 20.21 -16.10 1.11
N GLU A 30 19.15 -16.83 1.49
CA GLU A 30 19.24 -18.20 2.03
C GLU A 30 19.90 -19.19 1.06
N ASN A 31 19.82 -18.93 -0.25
CA ASN A 31 20.39 -19.78 -1.28
C ASN A 31 21.74 -19.28 -1.82
N GLY A 32 22.44 -18.43 -1.05
CA GLY A 32 23.82 -18.07 -1.28
C GLY A 32 24.04 -16.90 -2.25
N PHE A 33 23.00 -16.14 -2.58
CA PHE A 33 23.16 -14.86 -3.26
C PHE A 33 23.45 -13.75 -2.25
N GLN A 34 24.34 -12.85 -2.60
CA GLN A 34 24.58 -11.64 -1.82
C GLN A 34 23.66 -10.53 -2.29
N ILE A 35 22.81 -10.02 -1.41
CA ILE A 35 21.92 -8.90 -1.73
C ILE A 35 22.70 -7.58 -1.66
N VAL A 36 22.56 -6.74 -2.68
CA VAL A 36 23.22 -5.43 -2.80
C VAL A 36 22.20 -4.36 -3.15
N GLN A 37 22.49 -3.11 -2.78
CA GLN A 37 21.56 -1.99 -2.98
C GLN A 37 21.78 -1.23 -4.28
N ARG A 38 23.01 -1.25 -4.81
CA ARG A 38 23.39 -0.47 -6.00
C ARG A 38 23.47 -1.37 -7.22
N ILE A 39 23.00 -0.87 -8.35
CA ILE A 39 23.05 -1.58 -9.63
C ILE A 39 24.48 -1.90 -10.01
N GLU A 40 25.41 -0.95 -9.80
CA GLU A 40 26.83 -1.09 -10.15
C GLU A 40 27.55 -2.19 -9.36
N ASP A 41 27.01 -2.57 -8.21
CA ASP A 41 27.59 -3.63 -7.37
C ASP A 41 27.00 -5.01 -7.66
N SER A 42 25.97 -5.10 -8.53
CA SER A 42 25.21 -6.33 -8.80
C SER A 42 25.77 -7.12 -10.01
N ASP A 43 25.56 -8.41 -10.01
CA ASP A 43 25.73 -9.28 -11.17
C ASP A 43 24.43 -9.49 -11.93
N LEU A 44 23.31 -9.43 -11.21
CA LEU A 44 21.96 -9.59 -11.71
C LEU A 44 21.02 -8.58 -11.04
N MET A 45 20.15 -7.99 -11.83
CA MET A 45 19.07 -7.12 -11.35
C MET A 45 17.72 -7.76 -11.50
N ILE A 46 16.90 -7.65 -10.45
CA ILE A 46 15.48 -8.01 -10.48
C ILE A 46 14.68 -6.72 -10.51
N VAL A 47 13.75 -6.61 -11.45
CA VAL A 47 12.76 -5.54 -11.47
C VAL A 47 11.41 -6.14 -11.10
N ASN A 48 10.96 -5.86 -9.88
CA ASN A 48 9.66 -6.26 -9.37
C ASN A 48 8.64 -5.16 -9.71
N THR A 49 7.82 -5.41 -10.74
CA THR A 49 7.06 -4.42 -11.49
C THR A 49 5.64 -4.22 -10.99
N CYS A 50 5.11 -3.00 -11.18
CA CYS A 50 3.68 -2.69 -11.09
C CYS A 50 3.06 -2.66 -12.50
N GLY A 51 1.80 -3.12 -12.62
CA GLY A 51 1.06 -3.16 -13.89
C GLY A 51 -0.41 -2.84 -13.70
N PHE A 52 -0.75 -2.02 -12.67
CA PHE A 52 -2.13 -1.77 -12.29
C PHE A 52 -2.77 -0.63 -13.10
N ILE A 53 -2.07 0.48 -13.27
CA ILE A 53 -2.52 1.66 -14.03
C ILE A 53 -1.45 2.08 -15.03
N GLU A 54 -1.83 2.88 -16.04
CA GLU A 54 -0.95 3.28 -17.14
C GLU A 54 0.36 3.93 -16.67
N ASP A 55 0.30 4.85 -15.70
CA ASP A 55 1.50 5.51 -15.18
C ASP A 55 2.45 4.53 -14.51
N ALA A 56 1.93 3.57 -13.75
CA ALA A 56 2.74 2.53 -13.12
C ALA A 56 3.34 1.54 -14.14
N LYS A 57 2.65 1.29 -15.26
CA LYS A 57 3.19 0.50 -16.38
C LYS A 57 4.34 1.24 -17.05
N ARG A 58 4.18 2.55 -17.29
CA ARG A 58 5.21 3.40 -17.88
C ARG A 58 6.45 3.44 -17.00
N GLU A 59 6.31 3.71 -15.71
CA GLU A 59 7.40 3.67 -14.73
C GLU A 59 8.14 2.32 -14.75
N ALA A 60 7.40 1.22 -14.79
CA ALA A 60 7.99 -0.13 -14.82
C ALA A 60 8.79 -0.38 -16.11
N ILE A 61 8.26 0.03 -17.27
CA ILE A 61 8.96 -0.10 -18.57
C ILE A 61 10.20 0.77 -18.60
N GLU A 62 10.11 2.04 -18.19
CA GLU A 62 11.24 2.97 -18.12
C GLU A 62 12.36 2.42 -17.21
N THR A 63 11.98 1.87 -16.05
CA THR A 63 12.94 1.24 -15.12
C THR A 63 13.63 0.02 -15.74
N ILE A 64 12.89 -0.84 -16.46
CA ILE A 64 13.49 -2.00 -17.14
C ILE A 64 14.48 -1.54 -18.21
N LEU A 65 14.11 -0.52 -19.00
CA LEU A 65 14.97 0.05 -20.05
C LEU A 65 16.22 0.73 -19.46
N GLU A 66 16.11 1.39 -18.31
CA GLU A 66 17.25 1.94 -17.58
C GLU A 66 18.20 0.82 -17.15
N VAL A 67 17.70 -0.24 -16.52
CA VAL A 67 18.51 -1.40 -16.11
C VAL A 67 19.14 -2.10 -17.32
N ALA A 68 18.45 -2.15 -18.48
CA ALA A 68 19.00 -2.69 -19.72
C ALA A 68 20.24 -1.94 -20.22
N GLN A 69 20.34 -0.63 -19.97
CA GLN A 69 21.54 0.14 -20.31
C GLN A 69 22.77 -0.31 -19.51
N TYR A 70 22.61 -0.66 -18.23
CA TYR A 70 23.70 -1.21 -17.41
C TYR A 70 24.15 -2.59 -17.91
N LYS A 71 23.23 -3.41 -18.40
CA LYS A 71 23.57 -4.68 -19.05
C LYS A 71 24.33 -4.46 -20.35
N ALA A 72 23.88 -3.56 -21.21
CA ALA A 72 24.56 -3.22 -22.46
C ALA A 72 25.96 -2.64 -22.22
N ALA A 73 26.16 -1.92 -21.12
CA ALA A 73 27.47 -1.41 -20.69
C ALA A 73 28.35 -2.50 -20.03
N GLY A 74 27.84 -3.71 -19.85
CA GLY A 74 28.59 -4.82 -19.23
C GLY A 74 28.77 -4.70 -17.71
N VAL A 75 28.00 -3.84 -17.06
CA VAL A 75 28.03 -3.66 -15.59
C VAL A 75 27.32 -4.84 -14.90
N ILE A 76 26.16 -5.22 -15.39
CA ILE A 76 25.40 -6.40 -14.94
C ILE A 76 25.35 -7.47 -16.02
N SER A 77 25.15 -8.72 -15.63
CA SER A 77 25.13 -9.88 -16.54
C SER A 77 23.72 -10.33 -16.92
N ALA A 78 22.72 -10.08 -16.06
CA ALA A 78 21.37 -10.56 -16.28
C ALA A 78 20.30 -9.66 -15.67
N ILE A 79 19.09 -9.70 -16.28
CA ILE A 79 17.90 -8.98 -15.84
C ILE A 79 16.75 -9.98 -15.71
N VAL A 80 16.09 -9.98 -14.55
CA VAL A 80 14.88 -10.74 -14.26
C VAL A 80 13.74 -9.78 -14.00
N VAL A 81 12.63 -9.93 -14.71
CA VAL A 81 11.42 -9.12 -14.51
C VAL A 81 10.35 -9.99 -13.86
N THR A 82 9.75 -9.49 -12.80
CA THR A 82 8.64 -10.14 -12.06
C THR A 82 7.60 -9.10 -11.63
N GLY A 83 6.57 -9.53 -10.94
CA GLY A 83 5.53 -8.66 -10.41
C GLY A 83 4.30 -8.54 -11.30
N CYS A 84 3.50 -7.49 -11.06
CA CYS A 84 2.16 -7.36 -11.67
C CYS A 84 2.20 -7.11 -13.18
N LEU A 85 3.17 -6.33 -13.68
CA LEU A 85 3.32 -6.11 -15.13
C LEU A 85 3.77 -7.39 -15.82
N ALA A 86 4.76 -8.09 -15.26
CA ALA A 86 5.21 -9.37 -15.77
C ALA A 86 4.08 -10.42 -15.84
N GLU A 87 3.23 -10.49 -14.80
CA GLU A 87 2.07 -11.38 -14.77
C GLU A 87 1.01 -11.00 -15.83
N ARG A 88 0.81 -9.70 -16.07
CA ARG A 88 -0.22 -9.20 -16.98
C ARG A 88 0.16 -9.35 -18.44
N TYR A 89 1.41 -9.04 -18.80
CA TYR A 89 1.88 -8.99 -20.19
C TYR A 89 2.75 -10.17 -20.59
N GLN A 90 3.21 -10.98 -19.65
CA GLN A 90 3.87 -12.27 -19.89
C GLN A 90 4.98 -12.23 -20.97
N ASP A 91 4.82 -13.01 -22.04
CA ASP A 91 5.82 -13.14 -23.10
C ASP A 91 6.10 -11.81 -23.83
N GLN A 92 5.12 -10.90 -23.89
CA GLN A 92 5.28 -9.60 -24.56
C GLN A 92 6.43 -8.76 -23.95
N VAL A 93 6.67 -8.87 -22.64
CA VAL A 93 7.76 -8.13 -21.99
C VAL A 93 9.12 -8.49 -22.59
N MET A 94 9.35 -9.77 -22.88
CA MET A 94 10.62 -10.23 -23.46
C MET A 94 10.66 -10.02 -24.99
N GLU A 95 9.52 -10.07 -25.66
CA GLU A 95 9.41 -9.77 -27.09
C GLU A 95 9.75 -8.30 -27.39
N GLU A 96 9.27 -7.39 -26.55
CA GLU A 96 9.48 -5.94 -26.72
C GLU A 96 10.83 -5.45 -26.13
N ILE A 97 11.35 -6.14 -25.10
CA ILE A 97 12.61 -5.81 -24.43
C ILE A 97 13.53 -7.04 -24.41
N PRO A 98 14.22 -7.34 -25.53
CA PRO A 98 15.03 -8.56 -25.68
C PRO A 98 16.26 -8.62 -24.78
N GLU A 99 16.64 -7.52 -24.12
CA GLU A 99 17.70 -7.45 -23.11
C GLU A 99 17.34 -8.20 -21.82
N VAL A 100 16.05 -8.47 -21.59
CA VAL A 100 15.58 -9.21 -20.41
C VAL A 100 15.89 -10.69 -20.55
N ASP A 101 16.52 -11.29 -19.53
CA ASP A 101 16.91 -12.71 -19.53
C ASP A 101 15.81 -13.63 -19.00
N ALA A 102 14.97 -13.11 -18.08
CA ALA A 102 13.83 -13.88 -17.59
C ALA A 102 12.64 -12.99 -17.27
N VAL A 103 11.45 -13.45 -17.63
CA VAL A 103 10.16 -12.88 -17.21
C VAL A 103 9.37 -13.94 -16.47
N ILE A 104 9.01 -13.67 -15.24
CA ILE A 104 8.27 -14.62 -14.41
C ILE A 104 7.02 -13.97 -13.81
N GLY A 105 5.94 -14.71 -13.84
CA GLY A 105 4.71 -14.33 -13.17
C GLY A 105 4.82 -14.41 -11.65
N ILE A 106 3.88 -13.78 -10.96
CA ILE A 106 3.85 -13.80 -9.47
C ILE A 106 3.69 -15.22 -8.91
N GLY A 107 3.06 -16.13 -9.67
CA GLY A 107 2.98 -17.56 -9.33
C GLY A 107 4.32 -18.28 -9.26
N ALA A 108 5.36 -17.73 -9.93
CA ALA A 108 6.71 -18.29 -9.99
C ALA A 108 7.64 -17.83 -8.89
N ASN A 109 7.19 -17.00 -7.95
CA ASN A 109 8.04 -16.45 -6.87
C ASN A 109 8.77 -17.55 -6.08
N ALA A 110 8.17 -18.75 -5.97
CA ALA A 110 8.84 -19.89 -5.34
C ALA A 110 10.08 -20.39 -6.10
N ASP A 111 10.20 -20.16 -7.39
CA ASP A 111 11.26 -20.65 -8.26
C ASP A 111 12.35 -19.62 -8.57
N ILE A 112 12.30 -18.42 -7.94
CA ILE A 112 13.20 -17.29 -8.22
C ILE A 112 14.68 -17.65 -8.22
N VAL A 113 15.13 -18.52 -7.31
CA VAL A 113 16.52 -19.00 -7.24
C VAL A 113 16.95 -19.68 -8.52
N LYS A 114 16.13 -20.62 -9.00
CA LYS A 114 16.42 -21.36 -10.25
C LYS A 114 16.39 -20.44 -11.47
N VAL A 115 15.48 -19.47 -11.48
CA VAL A 115 15.36 -18.48 -12.56
C VAL A 115 16.60 -17.60 -12.61
N CYS A 116 17.05 -17.05 -11.49
CA CYS A 116 18.27 -16.25 -11.42
C CYS A 116 19.50 -17.02 -11.83
N GLN A 117 19.63 -18.30 -11.42
CA GLN A 117 20.74 -19.17 -11.84
C GLN A 117 20.76 -19.40 -13.35
N LYS A 118 19.60 -19.64 -13.99
CA LYS A 118 19.47 -19.79 -15.44
C LYS A 118 19.83 -18.49 -16.18
N ALA A 119 19.30 -17.35 -15.73
CA ALA A 119 19.58 -16.04 -16.31
C ALA A 119 21.08 -15.72 -16.30
N LEU A 120 21.78 -15.99 -15.18
CA LEU A 120 23.25 -15.82 -15.06
C LEU A 120 24.04 -16.80 -15.95
N CYS A 121 23.44 -17.91 -16.37
CA CYS A 121 24.02 -18.83 -17.37
C CYS A 121 23.67 -18.46 -18.82
N GLY A 122 22.97 -17.34 -19.06
CA GLY A 122 22.53 -16.91 -20.39
C GLY A 122 21.37 -17.72 -20.95
N VAL A 123 20.59 -18.39 -20.09
CA VAL A 123 19.41 -19.16 -20.50
C VAL A 123 18.16 -18.32 -20.29
N GLN A 124 17.58 -17.85 -21.38
CA GLN A 124 16.31 -17.12 -21.34
C GLN A 124 15.18 -18.00 -20.79
N THR A 125 14.33 -17.42 -19.95
CA THR A 125 13.27 -18.17 -19.25
C THR A 125 12.00 -17.32 -19.13
N ASN A 126 10.88 -17.84 -19.67
CA ASN A 126 9.53 -17.36 -19.39
C ASN A 126 8.81 -18.42 -18.55
N PHE A 127 8.21 -18.01 -17.41
CA PHE A 127 7.57 -18.96 -16.53
C PHE A 127 6.38 -18.35 -15.76
N PHE A 128 5.16 -18.80 -16.08
CA PHE A 128 3.89 -18.28 -15.55
C PHE A 128 3.02 -19.43 -14.98
N PRO A 129 3.42 -20.04 -13.86
CA PRO A 129 2.62 -21.10 -13.25
C PRO A 129 1.35 -20.53 -12.59
N CYS A 130 0.45 -21.44 -12.18
CA CYS A 130 -0.79 -21.07 -11.53
C CYS A 130 -0.53 -20.22 -10.28
N LYS A 131 -1.03 -18.99 -10.30
CA LYS A 131 -0.87 -17.99 -9.22
C LYS A 131 -1.72 -18.29 -7.98
N GLU A 132 -2.72 -19.16 -8.09
CA GLU A 132 -3.55 -19.57 -6.96
C GLU A 132 -2.78 -20.41 -5.92
N LEU A 133 -1.64 -20.96 -6.31
CA LEU A 133 -0.76 -21.76 -5.46
C LEU A 133 0.39 -20.94 -4.84
N LEU A 134 0.34 -19.62 -4.91
CA LEU A 134 1.38 -18.74 -4.34
C LEU A 134 1.60 -19.03 -2.86
N PRO A 135 2.84 -19.30 -2.45
CA PRO A 135 3.20 -19.20 -1.04
C PRO A 135 3.14 -17.73 -0.63
N LEU A 136 2.24 -17.42 0.28
CA LEU A 136 2.08 -16.05 0.84
C LEU A 136 2.92 -15.86 2.09
N GLU A 137 3.77 -16.82 2.44
CA GLU A 137 4.39 -16.98 3.76
C GLU A 137 5.89 -17.24 3.63
N GLY A 138 6.62 -16.88 4.67
CA GLY A 138 8.05 -17.09 4.81
C GLY A 138 8.73 -15.94 5.55
N GLU A 139 9.98 -16.16 5.93
CA GLU A 139 10.86 -15.07 6.39
C GLU A 139 11.11 -14.11 5.23
N ARG A 140 11.34 -12.84 5.56
CA ARG A 140 11.56 -11.80 4.57
C ARG A 140 12.58 -10.76 5.00
N MET A 141 13.31 -10.25 4.04
CA MET A 141 14.25 -9.15 4.22
C MET A 141 13.49 -7.83 4.13
N LEU A 142 13.31 -7.15 5.29
CA LEU A 142 12.57 -5.90 5.34
C LEU A 142 13.27 -4.82 4.55
N SER A 143 12.53 -4.13 3.70
CA SER A 143 12.95 -2.92 2.98
C SER A 143 12.44 -1.63 3.64
N THR A 144 11.52 -1.76 4.60
CA THR A 144 11.04 -0.64 5.42
C THR A 144 12.04 -0.29 6.54
N PRO A 145 11.96 0.93 7.12
CA PRO A 145 12.64 1.24 8.39
C PRO A 145 12.34 0.21 9.47
N ALA A 146 13.30 -0.02 10.38
CA ALA A 146 13.25 -1.12 11.33
C ALA A 146 12.06 -1.07 12.31
N HIS A 147 11.43 0.09 12.51
CA HIS A 147 10.39 0.29 13.52
C HIS A 147 8.96 0.05 13.01
N TRP A 148 8.75 -0.12 11.70
CA TRP A 148 7.44 -0.48 11.15
C TRP A 148 7.55 -1.48 10.00
N ALA A 149 6.49 -2.24 9.74
CA ALA A 149 6.43 -3.19 8.63
C ALA A 149 5.01 -3.40 8.13
N TYR A 150 4.88 -3.68 6.84
CA TYR A 150 3.63 -4.21 6.28
C TYR A 150 3.43 -5.66 6.72
N LEU A 151 2.19 -6.03 7.03
CA LEU A 151 1.77 -7.41 7.31
C LEU A 151 0.69 -7.80 6.30
N LYS A 152 1.09 -8.56 5.28
CA LYS A 152 0.17 -9.01 4.22
C LYS A 152 -0.66 -10.19 4.74
N ILE A 153 -1.97 -10.00 4.94
CA ILE A 153 -2.88 -10.99 5.53
C ILE A 153 -3.63 -11.84 4.49
N SER A 154 -3.70 -11.37 3.26
CA SER A 154 -4.31 -12.09 2.13
C SER A 154 -3.77 -11.57 0.80
N ASP A 155 -4.06 -12.26 -0.30
CA ASP A 155 -3.72 -11.84 -1.67
C ASP A 155 -4.88 -12.15 -2.63
N GLY A 156 -4.88 -11.45 -3.79
CA GLY A 156 -5.94 -11.53 -4.76
C GLY A 156 -7.22 -10.79 -4.35
N CYS A 157 -8.19 -10.71 -5.25
CA CYS A 157 -9.42 -9.98 -5.01
C CYS A 157 -10.59 -10.60 -5.79
N SER A 158 -11.74 -10.72 -5.13
CA SER A 158 -12.99 -11.23 -5.74
C SER A 158 -14.09 -10.17 -5.84
N ASN A 159 -13.78 -8.88 -5.65
CA ASN A 159 -14.77 -7.78 -5.69
C ASN A 159 -15.26 -7.45 -7.11
N CYS A 160 -14.50 -7.80 -8.15
CA CYS A 160 -14.87 -7.60 -9.56
C CYS A 160 -15.32 -6.16 -9.89
N CYS A 161 -14.65 -5.15 -9.32
CA CYS A 161 -14.91 -3.76 -9.71
C CYS A 161 -14.68 -3.57 -11.20
N SER A 162 -15.56 -2.87 -11.90
CA SER A 162 -15.57 -2.81 -13.38
C SER A 162 -14.33 -2.14 -14.00
N TYR A 163 -13.60 -1.36 -13.21
CA TYR A 163 -12.37 -0.65 -13.63
C TYR A 163 -11.06 -1.37 -13.25
N CYS A 164 -11.14 -2.54 -12.58
CA CYS A 164 -9.99 -3.09 -11.87
C CYS A 164 -9.46 -4.37 -12.53
N ALA A 165 -8.19 -4.36 -12.92
CA ALA A 165 -7.48 -5.50 -13.50
C ALA A 165 -6.94 -6.51 -12.45
N ILE A 166 -7.01 -6.20 -11.15
CA ILE A 166 -6.40 -7.02 -10.08
C ILE A 166 -6.87 -8.48 -10.07
N PRO A 167 -8.17 -8.81 -10.26
CA PRO A 167 -8.58 -10.22 -10.32
C PRO A 167 -7.86 -11.01 -11.43
N GLY A 168 -7.62 -10.38 -12.57
CA GLY A 168 -6.85 -10.97 -13.67
C GLY A 168 -5.36 -11.12 -13.34
N ILE A 169 -4.78 -10.19 -12.60
CA ILE A 169 -3.35 -10.17 -12.28
C ILE A 169 -3.04 -11.08 -11.08
N ARG A 170 -3.75 -10.91 -9.94
CA ARG A 170 -3.43 -11.59 -8.67
C ARG A 170 -4.34 -12.78 -8.34
N GLY A 171 -5.33 -13.04 -9.19
CA GLY A 171 -6.28 -14.14 -9.01
C GLY A 171 -7.34 -13.88 -7.94
N PRO A 172 -8.10 -14.93 -7.57
CA PRO A 172 -9.13 -14.83 -6.55
C PRO A 172 -8.56 -14.52 -5.18
N PHE A 173 -9.42 -14.00 -4.31
CA PHE A 173 -9.06 -13.67 -2.93
C PHE A 173 -8.67 -14.94 -2.15
N ARG A 174 -7.55 -14.87 -1.43
CA ARG A 174 -7.02 -15.97 -0.60
C ARG A 174 -6.47 -15.40 0.70
N SER A 175 -7.05 -15.80 1.82
CA SER A 175 -6.56 -15.47 3.15
C SER A 175 -5.35 -16.33 3.54
N ARG A 176 -4.45 -15.77 4.31
CA ARG A 176 -3.43 -16.53 5.04
C ARG A 176 -4.05 -17.13 6.31
N PRO A 177 -3.61 -18.32 6.72
CA PRO A 177 -4.00 -18.88 8.04
C PRO A 177 -3.68 -17.89 9.16
N MET A 178 -4.60 -17.78 10.13
CA MET A 178 -4.46 -16.80 11.22
C MET A 178 -3.20 -17.06 12.06
N GLU A 179 -2.86 -18.31 12.31
CA GLU A 179 -1.68 -18.74 13.04
C GLU A 179 -0.39 -18.30 12.35
N SER A 180 -0.36 -18.37 11.02
CA SER A 180 0.77 -17.94 10.21
C SER A 180 0.96 -16.43 10.24
N VAL A 181 -0.13 -15.66 10.14
CA VAL A 181 -0.09 -14.20 10.24
C VAL A 181 0.41 -13.76 11.62
N VAL A 182 -0.08 -14.40 12.69
CA VAL A 182 0.36 -14.11 14.07
C VAL A 182 1.84 -14.46 14.26
N ALA A 183 2.28 -15.61 13.75
CA ALA A 183 3.69 -16.02 13.87
C ALA A 183 4.64 -15.06 13.16
N GLU A 184 4.27 -14.56 11.96
CA GLU A 184 5.05 -13.52 11.27
C GLU A 184 5.07 -12.21 12.08
N ALA A 185 3.94 -11.77 12.63
CA ALA A 185 3.87 -10.57 13.46
C ALA A 185 4.75 -10.68 14.71
N GLU A 186 4.81 -11.86 15.37
CA GLU A 186 5.71 -12.13 16.49
C GLU A 186 7.19 -12.09 16.05
N SER A 187 7.52 -12.64 14.87
CA SER A 187 8.88 -12.55 14.29
C SER A 187 9.28 -11.10 14.03
N LEU A 188 8.40 -10.31 13.44
CA LEU A 188 8.60 -8.88 13.20
C LEU A 188 8.83 -8.11 14.53
N ALA A 189 8.01 -8.36 15.55
CA ALA A 189 8.15 -7.75 16.87
C ALA A 189 9.52 -8.07 17.50
N LYS A 190 9.99 -9.32 17.42
CA LYS A 190 11.32 -9.73 17.89
C LYS A 190 12.45 -9.03 17.15
N ARG A 191 12.24 -8.62 15.90
CA ARG A 191 13.19 -7.85 15.08
C ARG A 191 13.16 -6.34 15.37
N GLY A 192 12.30 -5.88 16.28
CA GLY A 192 12.20 -4.49 16.72
C GLY A 192 11.10 -3.66 16.04
N VAL A 193 10.27 -4.29 15.20
CA VAL A 193 9.10 -3.63 14.60
C VAL A 193 8.11 -3.26 15.71
N LYS A 194 7.66 -2.02 15.71
CA LYS A 194 6.72 -1.45 16.69
C LYS A 194 5.36 -1.11 16.09
N GLU A 195 5.30 -0.88 14.77
CA GLU A 195 4.05 -0.62 14.04
C GLU A 195 3.85 -1.68 12.95
N LEU A 196 2.68 -2.32 12.96
CA LEU A 196 2.23 -3.24 11.92
C LEU A 196 1.15 -2.58 11.07
N ILE A 197 1.32 -2.61 9.75
CA ILE A 197 0.32 -2.12 8.81
C ILE A 197 -0.27 -3.32 8.08
N LEU A 198 -1.51 -3.65 8.39
CA LEU A 198 -2.21 -4.78 7.77
C LEU A 198 -2.63 -4.41 6.36
N ILE A 199 -2.20 -5.22 5.40
CA ILE A 199 -2.46 -5.01 3.97
C ILE A 199 -3.04 -6.25 3.30
N ALA A 200 -3.90 -6.00 2.32
CA ALA A 200 -4.44 -6.93 1.33
C ALA A 200 -4.99 -6.11 0.15
N GLN A 201 -5.62 -6.73 -0.82
CA GLN A 201 -6.48 -6.02 -1.77
C GLN A 201 -7.82 -5.61 -1.13
N ASP A 202 -8.26 -6.38 -0.14
CA ASP A 202 -9.43 -6.12 0.71
C ASP A 202 -9.21 -6.80 2.07
N THR A 203 -8.83 -6.03 3.09
CA THR A 203 -8.54 -6.56 4.42
C THR A 203 -9.81 -7.02 5.14
N THR A 204 -10.95 -6.38 4.85
CA THR A 204 -12.24 -6.68 5.51
C THR A 204 -12.82 -8.03 5.10
N LEU A 205 -12.36 -8.61 3.97
CA LEU A 205 -12.78 -9.93 3.51
C LEU A 205 -12.04 -11.08 4.23
N TYR A 206 -11.01 -10.77 5.03
CA TYR A 206 -10.13 -11.75 5.66
C TYR A 206 -10.90 -12.86 6.40
N GLY A 207 -10.52 -14.11 6.13
CA GLY A 207 -11.05 -15.31 6.75
C GLY A 207 -12.32 -15.86 6.10
N LYS A 208 -12.98 -15.12 5.22
CA LYS A 208 -14.24 -15.55 4.61
C LYS A 208 -14.11 -16.83 3.79
N ASP A 209 -13.02 -16.97 3.08
CA ASP A 209 -12.66 -18.13 2.26
C ASP A 209 -12.20 -19.33 3.11
N LEU A 210 -11.39 -19.10 4.14
CA LEU A 210 -10.83 -20.17 5.00
C LEU A 210 -11.79 -20.64 6.08
N TYR A 211 -12.53 -19.72 6.72
CA TYR A 211 -13.32 -20.01 7.95
C TYR A 211 -14.82 -19.81 7.73
N GLY A 212 -15.26 -19.40 6.54
CA GLY A 212 -16.67 -19.17 6.23
C GLY A 212 -17.27 -17.90 6.84
N LYS A 213 -16.50 -17.12 7.61
CA LYS A 213 -16.90 -15.87 8.29
C LYS A 213 -15.83 -14.78 8.15
N TYR A 214 -16.19 -13.53 8.37
CA TYR A 214 -15.22 -12.42 8.46
C TYR A 214 -14.43 -12.56 9.77
N CYS A 215 -13.10 -12.64 9.69
CA CYS A 215 -12.24 -12.90 10.83
C CYS A 215 -11.25 -11.78 11.15
N LEU A 216 -11.36 -10.59 10.49
CA LEU A 216 -10.42 -9.49 10.74
C LEU A 216 -10.44 -9.04 12.21
N ALA A 217 -11.61 -8.89 12.82
CA ALA A 217 -11.73 -8.54 14.23
C ALA A 217 -11.07 -9.58 15.16
N GLU A 218 -11.23 -10.87 14.87
CA GLU A 218 -10.59 -11.96 15.62
C GLU A 218 -9.06 -11.94 15.46
N LEU A 219 -8.57 -11.70 14.24
CA LEU A 219 -7.13 -11.53 13.98
C LEU A 219 -6.55 -10.36 14.78
N LEU A 220 -7.22 -9.20 14.75
CA LEU A 220 -6.78 -8.02 15.50
C LEU A 220 -6.66 -8.28 16.99
N ARG A 221 -7.63 -8.98 17.61
CA ARG A 221 -7.56 -9.36 19.02
C ARG A 221 -6.36 -10.25 19.35
N ARG A 222 -5.89 -11.06 18.42
CA ARG A 222 -4.65 -11.83 18.60
C ARG A 222 -3.41 -10.97 18.45
N LEU A 223 -3.38 -10.10 17.44
CA LEU A 223 -2.23 -9.24 17.17
C LEU A 223 -1.95 -8.23 18.28
N VAL A 224 -2.98 -7.69 18.94
CA VAL A 224 -2.79 -6.77 20.08
C VAL A 224 -2.13 -7.41 21.28
N GLN A 225 -2.17 -8.76 21.41
CA GLN A 225 -1.51 -9.49 22.49
C GLN A 225 0.01 -9.61 22.30
N ILE A 226 0.54 -9.25 21.13
CA ILE A 226 1.97 -9.40 20.84
C ILE A 226 2.75 -8.29 21.56
N ASP A 227 3.72 -8.71 22.39
CA ASP A 227 4.63 -7.80 23.05
C ASP A 227 5.56 -7.12 22.04
N GLY A 228 5.89 -5.84 22.28
CA GLY A 228 6.75 -5.04 21.41
C GLY A 228 5.99 -4.27 20.32
N ILE A 229 4.82 -4.76 19.87
CA ILE A 229 3.95 -4.00 18.96
C ILE A 229 3.20 -2.92 19.76
N ARG A 230 3.28 -1.69 19.28
CA ARG A 230 2.59 -0.53 19.84
C ARG A 230 1.45 -0.03 18.97
N TRP A 231 1.58 -0.09 17.64
CA TRP A 231 0.56 0.33 16.69
C TRP A 231 0.24 -0.76 15.68
N ILE A 232 -1.07 -0.91 15.43
CA ILE A 232 -1.63 -1.75 14.37
C ILE A 232 -2.55 -0.87 13.54
N ARG A 233 -2.27 -0.77 12.24
CA ARG A 233 -2.99 0.08 11.30
C ARG A 233 -3.66 -0.74 10.23
N LEU A 234 -4.87 -0.33 9.81
CA LEU A 234 -5.66 -1.03 8.81
C LEU A 234 -5.69 -0.26 7.48
N TYR A 235 -5.28 -0.93 6.39
CA TYR A 235 -5.42 -0.43 5.04
C TYR A 235 -6.43 -1.23 4.24
N TYR A 236 -6.95 -0.61 3.17
CA TYR A 236 -7.78 -1.24 2.14
C TYR A 236 -9.04 -1.92 2.69
N CYS A 237 -9.78 -1.22 3.53
CA CYS A 237 -11.07 -1.66 4.03
C CYS A 237 -12.17 -1.43 2.99
N TYR A 238 -13.09 -2.39 2.84
CA TYR A 238 -14.21 -2.26 1.92
C TYR A 238 -15.49 -1.85 2.69
N PRO A 239 -16.27 -0.84 2.22
CA PRO A 239 -17.30 -0.20 3.04
C PRO A 239 -18.43 -1.13 3.48
N ASP A 240 -18.85 -2.10 2.65
CA ASP A 240 -19.96 -3.03 2.96
C ASP A 240 -19.59 -4.13 3.96
N ARG A 241 -18.33 -4.21 4.38
CA ARG A 241 -17.79 -5.23 5.29
C ARG A 241 -17.25 -4.66 6.59
N ILE A 242 -17.48 -3.38 6.85
CA ILE A 242 -17.19 -2.78 8.16
C ILE A 242 -18.27 -3.24 9.14
N THR A 243 -18.00 -4.33 9.85
CA THR A 243 -18.93 -4.92 10.82
C THR A 243 -18.90 -4.16 12.15
N ASP A 244 -20.00 -4.27 12.91
CA ASP A 244 -20.04 -3.72 14.28
C ASP A 244 -18.95 -4.27 15.16
N GLU A 245 -18.62 -5.57 15.03
CA GLU A 245 -17.53 -6.20 15.74
C GLU A 245 -16.16 -5.60 15.43
N LEU A 246 -15.91 -5.27 14.15
CA LEU A 246 -14.66 -4.60 13.73
C LEU A 246 -14.57 -3.20 14.33
N ILE A 247 -15.67 -2.44 14.29
CA ILE A 247 -15.74 -1.10 14.90
C ILE A 247 -15.44 -1.16 16.40
N ASP A 248 -16.05 -2.14 17.11
CA ASP A 248 -15.85 -2.31 18.56
C ASP A 248 -14.39 -2.67 18.90
N VAL A 249 -13.74 -3.52 18.12
CA VAL A 249 -12.34 -3.86 18.33
C VAL A 249 -11.43 -2.65 18.12
N ILE A 250 -11.65 -1.88 17.04
CA ILE A 250 -10.86 -0.66 16.79
C ILE A 250 -11.08 0.38 17.90
N ALA A 251 -12.30 0.49 18.42
CA ALA A 251 -12.64 1.47 19.45
C ALA A 251 -12.11 1.15 20.84
N ASN A 252 -11.84 -0.13 21.16
CA ASN A 252 -11.54 -0.57 22.53
C ASN A 252 -10.12 -1.13 22.72
N GLU A 253 -9.32 -1.24 21.67
CA GLU A 253 -7.97 -1.79 21.75
C GLU A 253 -6.93 -0.69 21.49
N ASP A 254 -6.21 -0.28 22.53
CA ASP A 254 -5.29 0.86 22.51
C ASP A 254 -4.14 0.75 21.47
N LYS A 255 -3.75 -0.49 21.14
CA LYS A 255 -2.72 -0.73 20.12
C LYS A 255 -3.24 -0.57 18.69
N ILE A 256 -4.55 -0.56 18.48
CA ILE A 256 -5.11 -0.34 17.14
C ILE A 256 -5.27 1.15 16.92
N CYS A 257 -4.56 1.69 15.93
CA CYS A 257 -4.74 3.07 15.55
C CYS A 257 -6.20 3.32 15.17
N PRO A 258 -6.87 4.33 15.74
CA PRO A 258 -8.19 4.77 15.28
C PRO A 258 -8.06 5.45 13.91
N TYR A 259 -7.63 4.67 12.93
CA TYR A 259 -7.34 5.03 11.55
C TYR A 259 -7.89 3.95 10.63
N ILE A 260 -8.71 4.34 9.67
CA ILE A 260 -9.28 3.43 8.68
C ILE A 260 -9.04 4.00 7.28
N ASP A 261 -8.31 3.25 6.45
CA ASP A 261 -8.23 3.51 5.02
C ASP A 261 -9.36 2.75 4.31
N ILE A 262 -10.32 3.53 3.77
CA ILE A 262 -11.54 3.01 3.16
C ILE A 262 -11.74 3.66 1.76
N PRO A 263 -11.17 3.08 0.68
CA PRO A 263 -11.32 3.60 -0.67
C PRO A 263 -12.78 3.53 -1.15
N LEU A 264 -13.50 4.64 -1.07
CA LEU A 264 -14.92 4.72 -1.46
C LEU A 264 -15.11 4.77 -2.97
N GLN A 265 -14.16 5.35 -3.69
CA GLN A 265 -14.11 5.57 -5.13
C GLN A 265 -15.07 6.64 -5.65
N HIS A 266 -16.31 6.69 -5.17
CA HIS A 266 -17.33 7.72 -5.45
C HIS A 266 -18.37 7.75 -4.34
N CYS A 267 -19.30 8.74 -4.34
CA CYS A 267 -20.43 8.78 -3.43
C CYS A 267 -21.78 8.62 -4.15
N ASN A 268 -21.84 8.90 -5.45
CA ASN A 268 -23.08 8.78 -6.22
C ASN A 268 -23.44 7.31 -6.49
N GLY A 269 -24.69 6.93 -6.21
CA GLY A 269 -25.12 5.53 -6.30
C GLY A 269 -25.17 4.97 -7.71
N ASP A 270 -25.38 5.79 -8.75
CA ASP A 270 -25.37 5.31 -10.14
C ASP A 270 -23.96 5.06 -10.63
N VAL A 271 -23.02 5.95 -10.30
CA VAL A 271 -21.58 5.77 -10.59
C VAL A 271 -21.06 4.55 -9.85
N LEU A 272 -21.33 4.41 -8.56
CA LEU A 272 -20.88 3.24 -7.76
C LEU A 272 -21.47 1.93 -8.32
N ARG A 273 -22.71 1.93 -8.75
CA ARG A 273 -23.33 0.75 -9.39
C ARG A 273 -22.62 0.40 -10.70
N ALA A 274 -22.30 1.40 -11.54
CA ALA A 274 -21.53 1.19 -12.76
C ALA A 274 -20.11 0.70 -12.48
N MET A 275 -19.49 1.14 -11.38
CA MET A 275 -18.22 0.64 -10.86
C MET A 275 -18.30 -0.78 -10.26
N ASN A 276 -19.50 -1.37 -10.16
CA ASN A 276 -19.78 -2.60 -9.39
C ASN A 276 -19.31 -2.48 -7.92
N ARG A 277 -19.65 -1.35 -7.29
CA ARG A 277 -19.31 -1.05 -5.89
C ARG A 277 -20.56 -0.78 -5.06
N TYR A 278 -20.40 -1.01 -3.75
CA TYR A 278 -21.46 -0.79 -2.77
C TYR A 278 -21.63 0.69 -2.44
N GLY A 279 -22.87 1.08 -2.22
CA GLY A 279 -23.23 2.32 -1.54
C GLY A 279 -23.89 3.37 -2.42
N ASN A 280 -24.24 4.44 -1.77
CA ASN A 280 -24.73 5.72 -2.30
C ASN A 280 -24.43 6.80 -1.25
N TYR A 281 -24.70 8.04 -1.58
CA TYR A 281 -24.45 9.19 -0.70
C TYR A 281 -24.92 8.97 0.74
N ASP A 282 -26.18 8.60 0.92
CA ASP A 282 -26.79 8.46 2.25
C ASP A 282 -26.25 7.26 3.03
N SER A 283 -26.08 6.11 2.39
CA SER A 283 -25.54 4.91 3.05
C SER A 283 -24.09 5.09 3.48
N LEU A 284 -23.27 5.74 2.65
CA LEU A 284 -21.87 6.04 2.98
C LEU A 284 -21.77 7.09 4.09
N ARG A 285 -22.60 8.14 4.04
CA ARG A 285 -22.70 9.12 5.12
C ARG A 285 -23.09 8.46 6.46
N GLN A 286 -24.07 7.56 6.45
CA GLN A 286 -24.47 6.83 7.65
C GLN A 286 -23.34 5.95 8.19
N LEU A 287 -22.63 5.23 7.32
CA LEU A 287 -21.49 4.40 7.70
C LEU A 287 -20.39 5.27 8.39
N ILE A 288 -19.99 6.36 7.76
CA ILE A 288 -18.95 7.27 8.28
C ILE A 288 -19.40 7.87 9.63
N SER A 289 -20.65 8.35 9.71
CA SER A 289 -21.20 8.91 10.94
C SER A 289 -21.27 7.88 12.07
N ASN A 290 -21.59 6.62 11.76
CA ASN A 290 -21.61 5.53 12.73
C ASN A 290 -20.21 5.21 13.26
N MET A 291 -19.21 5.12 12.35
CA MET A 291 -17.82 4.89 12.73
C MET A 291 -17.29 6.01 13.63
N ARG A 292 -17.47 7.27 13.25
CA ARG A 292 -17.01 8.44 14.05
C ARG A 292 -17.66 8.52 15.43
N ARG A 293 -18.92 8.15 15.54
CA ARG A 293 -19.63 8.14 16.83
C ARG A 293 -19.06 7.05 17.77
N ARG A 294 -18.64 5.90 17.22
CA ARG A 294 -18.23 4.73 17.99
C ARG A 294 -16.71 4.64 18.22
N ILE A 295 -15.91 5.23 17.33
CA ILE A 295 -14.45 5.23 17.44
C ILE A 295 -13.98 6.64 17.77
N PRO A 296 -13.61 6.91 19.04
CA PRO A 296 -13.09 8.23 19.43
C PRO A 296 -11.80 8.57 18.67
N GLY A 297 -11.70 9.79 18.17
CA GLY A 297 -10.51 10.26 17.44
C GLY A 297 -10.30 9.62 16.08
N LEU A 298 -11.30 8.97 15.48
CA LEU A 298 -11.18 8.29 14.21
C LEU A 298 -10.65 9.21 13.10
N ALA A 299 -9.51 8.85 12.54
CA ALA A 299 -8.99 9.40 11.30
C ALA A 299 -9.43 8.54 10.12
N LEU A 300 -10.03 9.18 9.12
CA LEU A 300 -10.50 8.51 7.91
C LEU A 300 -9.64 8.90 6.71
N ARG A 301 -9.04 7.88 6.10
CA ARG A 301 -8.42 7.97 4.78
C ARG A 301 -9.34 7.38 3.74
N THR A 302 -9.44 8.04 2.59
CA THR A 302 -10.22 7.55 1.46
C THR A 302 -9.52 7.78 0.13
N THR A 303 -10.05 7.16 -0.90
CA THR A 303 -9.64 7.37 -2.29
C THR A 303 -10.88 7.53 -3.14
N PHE A 304 -10.87 8.54 -4.00
CA PHE A 304 -11.90 8.76 -5.02
C PHE A 304 -11.33 8.63 -6.43
N MET A 305 -12.21 8.30 -7.36
CA MET A 305 -11.93 8.23 -8.78
C MET A 305 -12.94 9.12 -9.48
N VAL A 306 -12.47 10.06 -10.30
CA VAL A 306 -13.30 11.00 -11.06
C VAL A 306 -13.15 10.76 -12.55
N GLY A 307 -14.14 11.23 -13.34
CA GLY A 307 -14.15 11.01 -14.77
C GLY A 307 -14.42 9.56 -15.18
N PHE A 308 -15.09 8.80 -14.32
CA PHE A 308 -15.56 7.46 -14.67
C PHE A 308 -16.56 7.53 -15.84
N PRO A 309 -16.60 6.54 -16.77
CA PRO A 309 -17.49 6.58 -17.92
C PRO A 309 -18.94 6.87 -17.53
N GLY A 310 -19.51 7.92 -18.12
CA GLY A 310 -20.86 8.38 -17.86
C GLY A 310 -21.04 9.27 -16.63
N GLU A 311 -19.97 9.58 -15.89
CA GLU A 311 -20.02 10.55 -14.78
C GLU A 311 -20.37 11.94 -15.30
N THR A 312 -21.48 12.50 -14.82
CA THR A 312 -21.95 13.84 -15.16
C THR A 312 -21.36 14.92 -14.25
N GLN A 313 -21.43 16.16 -14.69
CA GLN A 313 -21.00 17.31 -13.89
C GLN A 313 -21.77 17.39 -12.55
N ALA A 314 -23.06 17.11 -12.54
CA ALA A 314 -23.88 17.13 -11.32
C ALA A 314 -23.44 16.06 -10.30
N GLN A 315 -23.02 14.87 -10.77
CA GLN A 315 -22.48 13.80 -9.93
C GLN A 315 -21.11 14.13 -9.37
N PHE A 316 -20.25 14.79 -10.16
CA PHE A 316 -18.98 15.32 -9.68
C PHE A 316 -19.19 16.40 -8.61
N GLU A 317 -20.09 17.35 -8.81
CA GLU A 317 -20.43 18.37 -7.81
C GLU A 317 -21.04 17.75 -6.53
N GLU A 318 -21.79 16.66 -6.66
CA GLU A 318 -22.27 15.88 -5.51
C GLU A 318 -21.09 15.28 -4.73
N LEU A 319 -20.09 14.77 -5.42
CA LEU A 319 -18.86 14.25 -4.79
C LEU A 319 -18.09 15.36 -4.05
N CYS A 320 -17.95 16.54 -4.64
CA CYS A 320 -17.32 17.69 -3.96
C CYS A 320 -18.05 18.09 -2.68
N ARG A 321 -19.40 18.08 -2.71
CA ARG A 321 -20.22 18.33 -1.48
C ARG A 321 -20.02 17.24 -0.44
N PHE A 322 -19.95 15.97 -0.87
CA PHE A 322 -19.72 14.83 0.00
C PHE A 322 -18.37 14.91 0.73
N VAL A 323 -17.31 15.27 0.02
CA VAL A 323 -15.96 15.45 0.62
C VAL A 323 -15.97 16.55 1.68
N LYS A 324 -16.60 17.69 1.39
CA LYS A 324 -16.76 18.79 2.36
C LYS A 324 -17.56 18.39 3.59
N GLU A 325 -18.66 17.63 3.40
CA GLU A 325 -19.51 17.20 4.51
C GLU A 325 -18.85 16.10 5.36
N MET A 326 -18.15 15.19 4.70
CA MET A 326 -17.53 14.05 5.41
C MET A 326 -16.19 14.40 6.06
N GLU A 327 -15.55 15.50 5.72
CA GLU A 327 -14.30 15.97 6.34
C GLU A 327 -13.26 14.84 6.52
N PHE A 328 -12.85 14.21 5.42
CA PHE A 328 -11.82 13.19 5.48
C PHE A 328 -10.49 13.76 5.94
N ASP A 329 -9.80 13.06 6.84
CA ASP A 329 -8.49 13.47 7.33
C ASP A 329 -7.44 13.39 6.22
N LYS A 330 -7.51 12.35 5.41
CA LYS A 330 -6.62 12.09 4.28
C LYS A 330 -7.44 11.62 3.07
N MET A 331 -7.08 12.09 1.89
CA MET A 331 -7.76 11.69 0.65
C MET A 331 -6.78 11.68 -0.51
N GLY A 332 -6.88 10.64 -1.35
CA GLY A 332 -6.33 10.64 -2.70
C GLY A 332 -7.43 10.73 -3.75
N CYS A 333 -7.15 11.39 -4.86
CA CYS A 333 -8.03 11.42 -6.03
C CYS A 333 -7.27 10.99 -7.27
N PHE A 334 -7.87 10.13 -8.08
CA PHE A 334 -7.33 9.69 -9.36
C PHE A 334 -8.30 9.98 -10.49
N ALA A 335 -7.78 10.47 -11.61
CA ALA A 335 -8.50 10.44 -12.88
C ALA A 335 -8.69 8.97 -13.32
N TYR A 336 -9.86 8.62 -13.82
CA TYR A 336 -10.11 7.27 -14.33
C TYR A 336 -9.19 6.97 -15.51
N SER A 337 -8.44 5.86 -15.41
CA SER A 337 -7.62 5.28 -16.46
C SER A 337 -8.34 4.06 -17.06
N PRO A 338 -8.60 4.03 -18.38
CA PRO A 338 -9.18 2.87 -19.04
C PRO A 338 -8.13 1.75 -19.15
N GLU A 339 -8.26 0.74 -18.30
CA GLU A 339 -7.35 -0.39 -18.29
C GLU A 339 -7.83 -1.52 -19.19
N GLU A 340 -6.92 -2.07 -19.99
CA GLU A 340 -7.17 -3.23 -20.84
C GLU A 340 -7.81 -4.37 -20.05
N ASP A 341 -8.68 -5.13 -20.68
CA ASP A 341 -9.38 -6.30 -20.10
C ASP A 341 -10.29 -5.94 -18.90
N THR A 342 -10.63 -4.65 -18.73
CA THR A 342 -11.62 -4.24 -17.74
C THR A 342 -12.94 -3.85 -18.39
N PRO A 343 -14.09 -4.21 -17.79
CA PRO A 343 -15.39 -3.85 -18.35
C PRO A 343 -15.58 -2.34 -18.58
N ALA A 344 -15.05 -1.51 -17.69
CA ALA A 344 -15.22 -0.06 -17.77
C ALA A 344 -14.48 0.58 -18.96
N ALA A 345 -13.44 -0.06 -19.49
CA ALA A 345 -12.74 0.41 -20.68
C ALA A 345 -13.66 0.41 -21.92
N GLU A 346 -14.62 -0.53 -21.95
CA GLU A 346 -15.56 -0.70 -23.05
C GLU A 346 -16.88 0.09 -22.82
N PHE A 347 -17.06 0.78 -21.71
CA PHE A 347 -18.27 1.52 -21.44
C PHE A 347 -18.40 2.72 -22.38
N PRO A 348 -19.62 3.03 -22.87
CA PRO A 348 -19.89 4.23 -23.62
C PRO A 348 -19.71 5.49 -22.74
N ASN A 349 -19.68 6.66 -23.37
CA ASN A 349 -19.61 7.95 -22.70
C ASN A 349 -18.34 8.12 -21.85
N GLN A 350 -17.21 7.71 -22.39
CA GLN A 350 -15.90 8.01 -21.80
C GLN A 350 -15.74 9.53 -21.63
N VAL A 351 -15.30 9.95 -20.44
CA VAL A 351 -15.02 11.36 -20.15
C VAL A 351 -13.71 11.75 -20.80
N PRO A 352 -13.61 12.93 -21.46
CA PRO A 352 -12.34 13.41 -22.04
C PRO A 352 -11.24 13.52 -20.99
N GLU A 353 -10.00 13.23 -21.39
CA GLU A 353 -8.86 13.20 -20.46
C GLU A 353 -8.64 14.52 -19.73
N GLU A 354 -8.71 15.64 -20.47
CA GLU A 354 -8.60 16.99 -19.89
C GLU A 354 -9.65 17.25 -18.80
N GLU A 355 -10.87 16.74 -18.98
CA GLU A 355 -11.95 16.89 -18.00
C GLU A 355 -11.72 16.03 -16.77
N LYS A 356 -11.22 14.79 -16.94
CA LYS A 356 -10.85 13.91 -15.81
C LYS A 356 -9.78 14.55 -14.94
N ILE A 357 -8.71 15.08 -15.55
CA ILE A 357 -7.62 15.78 -14.86
C ILE A 357 -8.17 17.00 -14.12
N ALA A 358 -8.94 17.85 -14.81
CA ALA A 358 -9.52 19.04 -14.20
C ALA A 358 -10.45 18.71 -13.01
N ARG A 359 -11.21 17.60 -13.08
CA ARG A 359 -12.02 17.13 -11.95
C ARG A 359 -11.17 16.62 -10.79
N ALA A 360 -10.07 15.91 -11.09
CA ALA A 360 -9.16 15.43 -10.05
C ALA A 360 -8.51 16.59 -9.29
N ASP A 361 -7.99 17.58 -10.01
CA ASP A 361 -7.40 18.80 -9.44
C ASP A 361 -8.44 19.57 -8.59
N ALA A 362 -9.63 19.80 -9.14
CA ALA A 362 -10.70 20.50 -8.41
C ALA A 362 -11.15 19.77 -7.14
N LEU A 363 -11.18 18.43 -7.13
CA LEU A 363 -11.52 17.66 -5.94
C LEU A 363 -10.39 17.69 -4.91
N MET A 364 -9.14 17.71 -5.36
CA MET A 364 -7.98 17.87 -4.46
C MET A 364 -7.92 19.26 -3.84
N ASP A 365 -8.30 20.33 -4.56
CA ASP A 365 -8.45 21.67 -3.99
C ASP A 365 -9.51 21.68 -2.86
N VAL A 366 -10.64 21.00 -3.07
CA VAL A 366 -11.66 20.84 -2.02
C VAL A 366 -11.09 20.12 -0.80
N GLN A 367 -10.31 19.05 -1.00
CA GLN A 367 -9.71 18.33 0.10
C GLN A 367 -8.62 19.13 0.81
N PHE A 368 -7.88 19.96 0.10
CA PHE A 368 -6.88 20.84 0.71
C PHE A 368 -7.51 21.74 1.78
N ASP A 369 -8.63 22.39 1.45
CA ASP A 369 -9.38 23.22 2.40
C ASP A 369 -9.89 22.40 3.60
N VAL A 370 -10.39 21.18 3.35
CA VAL A 370 -10.85 20.25 4.38
C VAL A 370 -9.69 19.85 5.30
N THR A 371 -8.56 19.46 4.73
CA THR A 371 -7.36 19.07 5.51
C THR A 371 -6.85 20.20 6.35
N ALA A 372 -6.81 21.44 5.81
CA ALA A 372 -6.40 22.63 6.57
C ALA A 372 -7.31 22.86 7.79
N ALA A 373 -8.64 22.74 7.61
CA ALA A 373 -9.60 22.86 8.70
C ALA A 373 -9.47 21.75 9.75
N VAL A 374 -9.24 20.50 9.33
CA VAL A 374 -9.04 19.36 10.22
C VAL A 374 -7.74 19.53 11.01
N ASN A 375 -6.63 19.88 10.35
CA ASN A 375 -5.33 20.07 10.99
C ASN A 375 -5.35 21.26 11.95
N GLN A 376 -6.03 22.35 11.63
CA GLN A 376 -6.17 23.50 12.52
C GLN A 376 -6.84 23.14 13.85
N ARG A 377 -7.76 22.19 13.88
CA ARG A 377 -8.41 21.70 15.12
C ARG A 377 -7.44 20.92 16.03
N ARG A 378 -6.33 20.43 15.48
CA ARG A 378 -5.28 19.71 16.22
C ARG A 378 -4.25 20.63 16.88
N VAL A 379 -4.21 21.90 16.49
CA VAL A 379 -3.28 22.87 17.05
C VAL A 379 -3.58 23.10 18.53
N GLY A 380 -2.56 22.96 19.38
CA GLY A 380 -2.66 23.05 20.84
C GLY A 380 -2.84 21.70 21.54
N GLU A 381 -3.27 20.66 20.82
CA GLU A 381 -3.45 19.31 21.34
C GLU A 381 -2.10 18.56 21.42
N THR A 382 -2.05 17.53 22.29
CA THR A 382 -0.86 16.70 22.47
C THR A 382 -1.17 15.28 22.00
N TYR A 383 -0.28 14.74 21.16
CA TYR A 383 -0.41 13.39 20.61
C TYR A 383 0.86 12.58 20.84
N THR A 384 0.69 11.26 20.90
CA THR A 384 1.82 10.33 20.75
C THR A 384 2.24 10.30 19.30
N ALA A 385 3.54 10.54 19.05
CA ALA A 385 4.14 10.40 17.72
C ALA A 385 5.27 9.37 17.73
N VAL A 386 5.45 8.64 16.64
CA VAL A 386 6.65 7.84 16.36
C VAL A 386 7.63 8.69 15.58
N ILE A 387 8.91 8.62 15.93
CA ILE A 387 9.98 9.33 15.23
C ILE A 387 10.45 8.48 14.04
N ASP A 388 10.33 9.01 12.83
CA ASP A 388 10.80 8.34 11.61
C ASP A 388 12.27 8.66 11.29
N GLY A 389 12.78 9.82 11.71
CA GLY A 389 14.18 10.17 11.59
C GLY A 389 14.48 11.65 11.77
N PRO A 390 15.76 12.05 11.79
CA PRO A 390 16.14 13.44 11.82
C PRO A 390 15.87 14.12 10.46
N ASP A 391 15.49 15.40 10.50
CA ASP A 391 15.42 16.26 9.32
C ASP A 391 16.77 16.93 9.03
N SER A 392 16.88 17.55 7.86
CA SER A 392 18.02 18.41 7.48
C SER A 392 18.11 19.68 8.33
N LYS A 393 17.00 20.15 8.90
CA LYS A 393 16.94 21.30 9.82
C LYS A 393 17.41 20.86 11.20
N GLU A 394 18.28 21.64 11.81
CA GLU A 394 18.81 21.37 13.15
C GLU A 394 17.67 21.25 14.19
N ASN A 395 17.79 20.29 15.10
CA ASN A 395 16.83 20.01 16.15
C ASN A 395 15.40 19.70 15.66
N THR A 396 15.25 19.24 14.41
CA THR A 396 13.97 18.89 13.81
C THR A 396 13.96 17.42 13.42
N TYR A 397 12.83 16.76 13.65
CA TYR A 397 12.63 15.35 13.37
C TYR A 397 11.33 15.16 12.59
N ALA A 398 11.36 14.28 11.60
CA ALA A 398 10.15 13.77 10.98
C ALA A 398 9.53 12.72 11.90
N GLY A 399 8.22 12.78 12.07
CA GLY A 399 7.46 11.81 12.83
C GLY A 399 6.04 11.67 12.32
N ARG A 400 5.31 10.73 12.87
CA ARG A 400 3.91 10.46 12.53
C ARG A 400 3.08 10.23 13.79
N CYS A 401 1.86 10.77 13.78
CA CYS A 401 0.86 10.43 14.78
C CYS A 401 0.02 9.22 14.32
N TYR A 402 -0.89 8.75 15.17
CA TYR A 402 -1.76 7.62 14.82
C TYR A 402 -2.60 7.87 13.56
N PHE A 403 -2.88 9.12 13.22
CA PHE A 403 -3.67 9.54 12.07
C PHE A 403 -2.85 9.77 10.79
N ASP A 404 -1.53 9.50 10.84
CA ASP A 404 -0.63 9.58 9.68
C ASP A 404 0.00 8.22 9.41
N SER A 405 -0.09 7.79 8.18
CA SER A 405 0.47 6.52 7.75
C SER A 405 1.82 6.71 7.05
N PRO A 406 2.79 5.81 7.25
CA PRO A 406 4.09 5.95 6.63
C PRO A 406 3.99 5.96 5.09
N GLU A 407 4.82 6.76 4.45
CA GLU A 407 5.04 6.87 3.01
C GLU A 407 3.88 7.46 2.19
N ILE A 408 2.65 7.46 2.70
CA ILE A 408 1.47 7.89 1.92
C ILE A 408 0.71 9.07 2.52
N ASP A 409 0.89 9.36 3.80
CA ASP A 409 0.26 10.51 4.46
C ASP A 409 1.31 11.57 4.80
N SER A 410 0.88 12.67 5.41
CA SER A 410 1.73 13.78 5.86
C SER A 410 2.54 13.44 7.11
N ASN A 411 3.50 14.30 7.44
CA ASN A 411 4.33 14.21 8.62
C ASN A 411 3.90 15.21 9.71
N ILE A 412 4.40 14.97 10.92
CA ILE A 412 4.55 16.01 11.92
C ILE A 412 6.03 16.33 12.06
N TRP A 413 6.40 17.60 11.83
CA TRP A 413 7.76 18.11 12.01
C TRP A 413 7.96 18.51 13.46
N ILE A 414 8.80 17.76 14.18
CA ILE A 414 8.94 17.83 15.63
C ILE A 414 10.22 18.59 15.99
N HIS A 415 10.07 19.73 16.65
CA HIS A 415 11.22 20.43 17.24
C HIS A 415 11.54 19.87 18.62
N SER A 416 12.82 19.59 18.89
CA SER A 416 13.28 19.05 20.17
C SER A 416 14.68 19.54 20.50
N ALA A 417 14.85 20.09 21.72
CA ALA A 417 16.17 20.48 22.24
C ALA A 417 17.03 19.26 22.67
N VAL A 418 16.43 18.09 22.80
CA VAL A 418 17.11 16.83 23.12
C VAL A 418 17.10 15.89 21.92
N PRO A 419 18.13 15.05 21.72
CA PRO A 419 18.13 14.07 20.65
C PRO A 419 16.99 13.08 20.81
N LEU A 420 16.25 12.84 19.72
CA LEU A 420 15.18 11.83 19.65
C LEU A 420 15.67 10.64 18.83
N GLU A 421 15.38 9.44 19.30
CA GLU A 421 15.78 8.18 18.67
C GLU A 421 14.74 7.75 17.63
N THR A 422 15.18 7.38 16.41
CA THR A 422 14.30 6.82 15.37
C THR A 422 13.57 5.59 15.88
N GLY A 423 12.28 5.50 15.63
CA GLY A 423 11.40 4.45 16.13
C GLY A 423 11.00 4.60 17.61
N SER A 424 11.39 5.70 18.30
CA SER A 424 10.86 6.02 19.62
C SER A 424 9.47 6.63 19.53
N PHE A 425 8.66 6.39 20.56
CA PHE A 425 7.34 7.01 20.72
C PHE A 425 7.44 8.13 21.77
N VAL A 426 7.06 9.32 21.39
CA VAL A 426 7.18 10.53 22.20
C VAL A 426 5.87 11.29 22.25
N GLN A 427 5.70 12.16 23.26
CA GLN A 427 4.60 13.12 23.31
C GLN A 427 4.98 14.37 22.54
N VAL A 428 4.08 14.84 21.69
CA VAL A 428 4.28 16.04 20.85
C VAL A 428 3.06 16.93 20.94
N ARG A 429 3.27 18.20 21.31
CA ARG A 429 2.24 19.22 21.22
C ARG A 429 2.26 19.84 19.83
N VAL A 430 1.13 19.81 19.14
CA VAL A 430 0.96 20.48 17.85
C VAL A 430 0.97 21.99 18.04
N THR A 431 1.87 22.67 17.34
CA THR A 431 2.06 24.14 17.46
C THR A 431 1.57 24.89 16.22
N GLY A 432 1.40 24.20 15.10
CA GLY A 432 0.97 24.81 13.85
C GLY A 432 0.76 23.80 12.72
N THR A 433 0.49 24.34 11.55
CA THR A 433 0.29 23.58 10.31
C THR A 433 1.12 24.18 9.18
N GLU A 434 1.62 23.33 8.27
CA GLU A 434 2.31 23.74 7.05
C GLU A 434 1.80 22.89 5.89
N GLU A 435 0.95 23.46 5.02
CA GLU A 435 0.25 22.73 3.96
C GLU A 435 -0.52 21.50 4.50
N TYR A 436 -0.09 20.29 4.18
CA TYR A 436 -0.67 19.04 4.67
C TYR A 436 -0.06 18.58 5.99
N ASP A 437 1.13 19.10 6.35
CA ASP A 437 1.91 18.67 7.51
C ASP A 437 1.52 19.41 8.79
N LEU A 438 1.90 18.83 9.92
CA LEU A 438 1.80 19.44 11.23
C LEU A 438 3.19 19.89 11.71
N LEU A 439 3.20 20.97 12.51
CA LEU A 439 4.37 21.40 13.26
C LEU A 439 4.14 21.09 14.73
N GLY A 440 5.16 20.57 15.42
CA GLY A 440 5.03 20.19 16.82
C GLY A 440 6.28 20.42 17.64
N GLU A 441 6.10 20.46 18.94
CA GLU A 441 7.19 20.50 19.92
C GLU A 441 7.17 19.25 20.78
N TYR A 442 8.34 18.67 20.99
CA TYR A 442 8.52 17.57 21.94
C TYR A 442 8.14 18.03 23.37
N VAL A 443 7.37 17.20 24.05
CA VAL A 443 6.98 17.41 25.46
C VAL A 443 7.69 16.36 26.29
N ASP A 444 8.46 16.82 27.31
CA ASP A 444 9.21 15.92 28.21
C ASP A 444 8.26 15.27 29.24
N GLU A 445 7.28 14.52 28.74
CA GLU A 445 6.40 13.68 29.53
C GLU A 445 6.50 12.22 29.03
N PRO A 446 6.54 11.21 29.92
CA PRO A 446 6.57 9.83 29.48
C PRO A 446 5.33 9.52 28.63
N ALA A 447 5.53 8.95 27.45
CA ALA A 447 4.45 8.42 26.63
C ALA A 447 3.70 7.34 27.43
N GLN A 448 2.43 7.55 27.69
CA GLN A 448 1.55 6.60 28.42
C GLN A 448 1.32 5.33 27.62
#